data_c00ac0658f72cd1ccfb5cc5886a7dfe8
#
_entry.id   c00ac0658f72cd1ccfb5cc5886a7dfe8
#
_cell.length_a   1.000
_cell.length_b   1.000
_cell.length_c   1.000
_cell.angle_alpha   90.00
_cell.angle_beta   90.00
_cell.angle_gamma   90.00
#
_symmetry.space_group_name_H-M   'P 1'
#
loop_
_entity.id
_entity.type
_entity.pdbx_description
1 polymer ?
#
loop_
_entity_poly.entity_id
_entity_poly.type
_entity_poly.pdbx_seq_one_letter_code
_entity_poly.pdbx_strand_id
1 'polypeptide(L)'
;MNRGERLALRHYRRRGYRLLAANARVGRYELDLVLRRGRRILVVEVKEKGGDAFGHPLEMIDDEKPRRVLTAGAGWVAAHPELTGLEVAFEAAGVRGRHVERVPLT
;
A
#
# COMPACT_ATOMS: atom_id res chain seq x y z
N MET A 1 9.84 -7.68 5.01
CA MET A 1 9.45 -7.00 3.75
C MET A 1 10.02 -7.76 2.56
N ASN A 2 9.21 -8.07 1.59
CA ASN A 2 9.68 -8.75 0.38
C ASN A 2 10.29 -7.74 -0.62
N ARG A 3 10.78 -8.27 -1.76
CA ARG A 3 11.44 -7.44 -2.78
C ARG A 3 10.50 -6.38 -3.38
N GLY A 4 9.27 -6.78 -3.71
CA GLY A 4 8.31 -5.84 -4.28
C GLY A 4 7.97 -4.70 -3.33
N GLU A 5 7.80 -5.02 -2.06
CA GLU A 5 7.53 -4.02 -1.03
C GLU A 5 8.71 -3.08 -0.84
N ARG A 6 9.95 -3.59 -0.89
CA ARG A 6 11.13 -2.72 -0.79
C ARG A 6 11.24 -1.78 -1.97
N LEU A 7 10.96 -2.25 -3.18
CA LEU A 7 10.97 -1.40 -4.37
C LEU A 7 9.88 -0.34 -4.32
N ALA A 8 8.69 -0.73 -3.90
CA ALA A 8 7.58 0.22 -3.73
C ALA A 8 7.94 1.27 -2.68
N LEU A 9 8.46 0.85 -1.54
CA LEU A 9 8.85 1.78 -0.47
C LEU A 9 9.89 2.79 -0.96
N ARG A 10 10.89 2.32 -1.71
CA ARG A 10 11.91 3.21 -2.28
C ARG A 10 11.28 4.25 -3.21
N HIS A 11 10.32 3.83 -4.03
CA HIS A 11 9.59 4.72 -4.92
C HIS A 11 8.88 5.83 -4.13
N TYR A 12 8.18 5.47 -3.05
CA TYR A 12 7.46 6.44 -2.22
C TYR A 12 8.41 7.33 -1.42
N ARG A 13 9.47 6.77 -0.87
CA ARG A 13 10.47 7.56 -0.11
C ARG A 13 11.08 8.68 -0.97
N ARG A 14 11.34 8.40 -2.22
CA ARG A 14 11.85 9.42 -3.16
C ARG A 14 10.85 10.54 -3.40
N ARG A 15 9.59 10.33 -3.05
CA ARG A 15 8.51 11.31 -3.19
C ARG A 15 8.07 11.91 -1.86
N GLY A 16 8.91 11.77 -0.84
CA GLY A 16 8.69 12.41 0.45
C GLY A 16 7.89 11.62 1.46
N TYR A 17 7.53 10.37 1.16
CA TYR A 17 6.85 9.52 2.13
C TYR A 17 7.83 8.86 3.09
N ARG A 18 7.40 8.70 4.34
CA ARG A 18 8.13 7.90 5.33
C ARG A 18 7.30 6.69 5.73
N LEU A 19 7.99 5.61 6.11
CA LEU A 19 7.34 4.39 6.53
C LEU A 19 6.84 4.51 7.97
N LEU A 20 5.56 4.23 8.19
CA LEU A 20 4.98 4.10 9.52
C LEU A 20 4.93 2.63 9.95
N ALA A 21 4.55 1.75 9.03
CA ALA A 21 4.47 0.32 9.32
C ALA A 21 4.59 -0.48 8.03
N ALA A 22 5.17 -1.66 8.13
CA ALA A 22 5.24 -2.63 7.03
C ALA A 22 4.73 -3.97 7.53
N ASN A 23 3.98 -4.67 6.68
CA ASN A 23 3.41 -5.97 7.00
C ASN A 23 2.63 -5.93 8.33
N ALA A 24 1.81 -4.90 8.47
CA ALA A 24 1.06 -4.64 9.70
C ALA A 24 -0.21 -5.51 9.74
N ARG A 25 -0.37 -6.24 10.83
CA ARG A 25 -1.54 -7.10 11.00
C ARG A 25 -2.73 -6.32 11.56
N VAL A 26 -3.89 -6.49 10.92
CA VAL A 26 -5.15 -5.97 11.43
C VAL A 26 -6.16 -7.12 11.33
N GLY A 27 -6.43 -7.76 12.46
CA GLY A 27 -7.24 -8.98 12.46
C GLY A 27 -6.55 -10.07 11.64
N ARG A 28 -7.23 -10.55 10.60
CA ARG A 28 -6.71 -11.59 9.70
C ARG A 28 -6.03 -10.99 8.47
N TYR A 29 -6.10 -9.68 8.31
CA TYR A 29 -5.53 -9.01 7.15
C TYR A 29 -4.15 -8.45 7.46
N GLU A 30 -3.29 -8.36 6.44
CA GLU A 30 -1.99 -7.75 6.55
C GLU A 30 -1.89 -6.58 5.58
N LEU A 31 -1.52 -5.41 6.11
CA LEU A 31 -1.26 -4.23 5.29
C LEU A 31 0.21 -4.25 4.87
N ASP A 32 0.46 -4.18 3.56
CA ASP A 32 1.82 -4.25 3.06
C ASP A 32 2.66 -3.07 3.51
N LEU A 33 2.18 -1.84 3.26
CA LEU A 33 2.86 -0.62 3.66
C LEU A 33 1.86 0.39 4.18
N VAL A 34 2.23 1.08 5.26
CA VAL A 34 1.52 2.27 5.73
C VAL A 34 2.54 3.40 5.76
N LEU A 35 2.26 4.46 5.02
CA LEU A 35 3.20 5.55 4.77
C LEU A 35 2.58 6.87 5.21
N ARG A 36 3.44 7.87 5.40
CA ARG A 36 2.97 9.23 5.75
C ARG A 36 3.80 10.28 5.02
N ARG A 37 3.10 11.29 4.50
CA ARG A 37 3.72 12.51 4.00
C ARG A 37 2.87 13.69 4.47
N GLY A 38 3.44 14.55 5.35
CA GLY A 38 2.72 15.66 5.92
C GLY A 38 1.48 15.21 6.69
N ARG A 39 0.31 15.68 6.28
CA ARG A 39 -0.96 15.35 6.92
C ARG A 39 -1.69 14.22 6.19
N ARG A 40 -0.99 13.47 5.37
CA ARG A 40 -1.58 12.37 4.62
C ARG A 40 -0.98 11.04 5.01
N ILE A 41 -1.85 10.08 5.33
CA ILE A 41 -1.49 8.67 5.50
C ILE A 41 -1.87 7.95 4.23
N LEU A 42 -0.95 7.13 3.72
CA LEU A 42 -1.18 6.34 2.52
C LEU A 42 -1.01 4.87 2.84
N VAL A 43 -2.08 4.10 2.66
CA VAL A 43 -2.06 2.65 2.81
C VAL A 43 -1.86 2.06 1.42
N VAL A 44 -0.82 1.24 1.26
CA VAL A 44 -0.43 0.72 -0.04
C VAL A 44 -0.48 -0.80 -0.05
N GLU A 45 -1.20 -1.34 -1.02
CA GLU A 45 -1.19 -2.76 -1.35
C GLU A 45 -0.20 -2.98 -2.49
N VAL A 46 0.78 -3.85 -2.28
CA VAL A 46 1.85 -4.08 -3.26
C VAL A 46 1.60 -5.38 -4.00
N LYS A 47 1.67 -5.31 -5.33
CA LYS A 47 1.59 -6.48 -6.20
C LYS A 47 2.82 -6.54 -7.08
N GLU A 48 3.56 -7.63 -6.98
CA GLU A 48 4.71 -7.89 -7.84
C GLU A 48 4.37 -8.98 -8.84
N LYS A 49 4.74 -8.78 -10.10
CA LYS A 49 4.52 -9.73 -11.17
C LYS A 49 5.81 -9.92 -11.96
N GLY A 50 6.11 -11.16 -12.29
CA GLY A 50 7.25 -11.48 -13.16
C GLY A 50 6.82 -11.49 -14.62
N GLY A 51 7.55 -10.79 -15.47
CA GLY A 51 7.37 -10.82 -16.91
C GLY A 51 6.08 -10.20 -17.43
N ASP A 52 5.99 -10.10 -18.75
CA ASP A 52 4.84 -9.47 -19.42
C ASP A 52 3.77 -10.47 -19.85
N ALA A 53 4.06 -11.76 -19.79
CA ALA A 53 3.18 -12.80 -20.31
C ALA A 53 1.85 -12.92 -19.56
N PHE A 54 1.78 -12.35 -18.37
CA PHE A 54 0.61 -12.48 -17.50
C PHE A 54 -0.16 -11.17 -17.34
N GLY A 55 0.09 -10.19 -18.20
CA GLY A 55 -0.57 -8.91 -18.14
C GLY A 55 0.00 -7.98 -17.08
N HIS A 56 -0.74 -6.90 -16.81
CA HIS A 56 -0.33 -5.89 -15.86
C HIS A 56 -0.52 -6.37 -14.41
N PRO A 57 0.43 -6.12 -13.48
CA PRO A 57 0.29 -6.56 -12.09
C PRO A 57 -1.02 -6.13 -11.43
N LEU A 58 -1.50 -4.94 -11.76
CA LEU A 58 -2.73 -4.40 -11.15
C LEU A 58 -4.00 -5.12 -11.61
N GLU A 59 -3.96 -5.83 -12.75
CA GLU A 59 -5.07 -6.63 -13.22
C GLU A 59 -5.34 -7.84 -12.34
N MET A 60 -4.38 -8.20 -11.49
CA MET A 60 -4.49 -9.33 -10.57
C MET A 60 -5.18 -8.98 -9.25
N ILE A 61 -5.53 -7.71 -9.06
CA ILE A 61 -6.25 -7.27 -7.87
C ILE A 61 -7.73 -7.55 -8.09
N ASP A 62 -8.30 -8.47 -7.30
CA ASP A 62 -9.71 -8.82 -7.42
C ASP A 62 -10.61 -7.70 -6.84
N ASP A 63 -11.91 -7.78 -7.14
CA ASP A 63 -12.87 -6.72 -6.78
C ASP A 63 -13.08 -6.58 -5.26
N GLU A 64 -12.79 -7.63 -4.49
CA GLU A 64 -12.97 -7.60 -3.04
C GLU A 64 -11.75 -7.08 -2.30
N LYS A 65 -10.58 -7.15 -2.91
CA LYS A 65 -9.33 -6.77 -2.28
C LYS A 65 -9.26 -5.31 -1.88
N PRO A 66 -9.71 -4.36 -2.71
CA PRO A 66 -9.76 -2.95 -2.28
C PRO A 66 -10.61 -2.75 -1.04
N ARG A 67 -11.75 -3.45 -0.95
CA ARG A 67 -12.63 -3.35 0.22
C ARG A 67 -11.93 -3.84 1.49
N ARG A 68 -11.19 -4.95 1.40
CA ARG A 68 -10.43 -5.48 2.54
C ARG A 68 -9.35 -4.52 2.98
N VAL A 69 -8.64 -3.93 2.04
CA VAL A 69 -7.59 -2.94 2.33
C VAL A 69 -8.19 -1.73 3.04
N LEU A 70 -9.31 -1.23 2.54
CA LEU A 70 -10.00 -0.08 3.15
C LEU A 70 -10.40 -0.38 4.58
N THR A 71 -11.00 -1.53 4.82
CA THR A 71 -11.44 -1.93 6.16
C THR A 71 -10.26 -2.10 7.11
N ALA A 72 -9.23 -2.82 6.68
CA ALA A 72 -8.04 -3.06 7.49
C ALA A 72 -7.28 -1.76 7.76
N GLY A 73 -7.16 -0.90 6.76
CA GLY A 73 -6.49 0.39 6.91
C GLY A 73 -7.20 1.29 7.90
N ALA A 74 -8.52 1.35 7.83
CA ALA A 74 -9.31 2.12 8.79
C ALA A 74 -9.11 1.59 10.21
N GLY A 75 -9.08 0.26 10.39
CA GLY A 75 -8.81 -0.36 11.68
C GLY A 75 -7.43 -0.03 12.22
N TRP A 76 -6.43 -0.03 11.34
CA TRP A 76 -5.06 0.32 11.74
C TRP A 76 -4.98 1.77 12.23
N VAL A 77 -5.57 2.70 11.48
CA VAL A 77 -5.58 4.13 11.85
C VAL A 77 -6.34 4.33 13.17
N ALA A 78 -7.48 3.64 13.34
CA ALA A 78 -8.26 3.74 14.58
C ALA A 78 -7.47 3.27 15.81
N ALA A 79 -6.54 2.33 15.62
CA ALA A 79 -5.67 1.85 16.70
C ALA A 79 -4.49 2.78 16.98
N HIS A 80 -4.35 3.88 16.23
CA HIS A 80 -3.26 4.85 16.37
C HIS A 80 -3.84 6.26 16.56
N PRO A 81 -4.30 6.59 17.80
CA PRO A 81 -4.98 7.88 18.06
C PRO A 81 -4.15 9.11 17.72
N GLU A 82 -2.82 9.00 17.74
CA GLU A 82 -1.91 10.08 17.36
C GLU A 82 -2.05 10.51 15.90
N LEU A 83 -2.70 9.69 15.08
CA LEU A 83 -2.93 9.98 13.66
C LEU A 83 -4.31 10.53 13.38
N THR A 84 -5.10 10.80 14.42
CA THR A 84 -6.46 11.33 14.28
C THR A 84 -6.43 12.69 13.56
N GLY A 85 -7.34 12.84 12.59
CA GLY A 85 -7.49 14.09 11.85
C GLY A 85 -6.64 14.17 10.58
N LEU A 86 -5.80 13.17 10.33
CA LEU A 86 -5.02 13.12 9.09
C LEU A 86 -5.87 12.54 7.96
N GLU A 87 -5.58 12.95 6.73
CA GLU A 87 -6.18 12.36 5.55
C GLU A 87 -5.67 10.93 5.38
N VAL A 88 -6.57 10.00 5.04
CA VAL A 88 -6.19 8.62 4.77
C VAL A 88 -6.56 8.29 3.34
N ALA A 89 -5.56 7.87 2.56
CA ALA A 89 -5.74 7.47 1.17
C ALA A 89 -5.22 6.05 0.98
N PHE A 90 -5.66 5.41 -0.10
CA PHE A 90 -5.36 4.02 -0.39
C PHE A 90 -4.90 3.89 -1.83
N GLU A 91 -3.83 3.15 -2.06
CA GLU A 91 -3.29 2.90 -3.40
C GLU A 91 -2.87 1.46 -3.55
N ALA A 92 -2.89 0.99 -4.80
CA ALA A 92 -2.19 -0.21 -5.20
C ALA A 92 -0.89 0.18 -5.89
N ALA A 93 0.18 -0.53 -5.58
CA ALA A 93 1.47 -0.35 -6.25
C ALA A 93 1.80 -1.64 -7.00
N GLY A 94 1.77 -1.57 -8.32
CA GLY A 94 2.18 -2.67 -9.19
C GLY A 94 3.66 -2.58 -9.46
N VAL A 95 4.39 -3.66 -9.18
CA VAL A 95 5.84 -3.72 -9.36
C VAL A 95 6.17 -4.74 -10.44
N ARG A 96 6.84 -4.27 -11.49
CA ARG A 96 7.33 -5.11 -12.58
C ARG A 96 8.80 -4.79 -12.80
N GLY A 97 9.68 -5.76 -12.51
CA GLY A 97 11.11 -5.50 -12.50
C GLY A 97 11.43 -4.44 -11.46
N ARG A 98 11.95 -3.31 -11.90
CA ARG A 98 12.22 -2.14 -11.03
C ARG A 98 11.20 -1.03 -11.21
N HIS A 99 10.22 -1.24 -12.08
CA HIS A 99 9.21 -0.25 -12.37
C HIS A 99 8.06 -0.35 -11.37
N VAL A 100 7.63 0.79 -10.84
CA VAL A 100 6.50 0.87 -9.90
C VAL A 100 5.43 1.73 -10.52
N GLU A 101 4.21 1.20 -10.59
CA GLU A 101 3.05 1.92 -11.08
C GLU A 101 2.02 2.04 -9.95
N ARG A 102 1.55 3.24 -9.69
CA ARG A 102 0.62 3.54 -8.61
C ARG A 102 -0.78 3.74 -9.16
N VAL A 103 -1.76 3.11 -8.50
CA VAL A 103 -3.17 3.26 -8.85
C VAL A 103 -3.96 3.59 -7.58
N PRO A 104 -4.68 4.72 -7.55
CA PRO A 104 -5.54 5.03 -6.42
C PRO A 104 -6.65 4.00 -6.26
N LEU A 105 -6.93 3.62 -5.02
CA LEU A 105 -8.07 2.75 -4.68
C LEU A 105 -9.23 3.54 -4.09
N THR A 106 -8.96 4.79 -3.77
CA THR A 106 -9.98 5.72 -3.27
C THR A 106 -9.94 7.04 -3.99
#